data_b4acaca29d6f3e511b64926c0d349798
#
_entry.id   b4acaca29d6f3e511b64926c0d349798
#
_cell.length_a   1.000
_cell.length_b   1.000
_cell.length_c   1.000
_cell.angle_alpha   90.00
_cell.angle_beta   90.00
_cell.angle_gamma   90.00
#
_symmetry.space_group_name_H-M   'P 1'
#
loop_
_entity.id
_entity.type
_entity.pdbx_description
1 polymer ?
#
loop_
_entity_poly.entity_id
_entity_poly.type
_entity_poly.pdbx_seq_one_letter_code
_entity_poly.pdbx_strand_id
1 'polypeptide(L)'
;MKNKKYWLITSAITLLPIILGLLLWDRLPEQLPTHFGVDGAADGFSGKPFAVFGIPVMMLFFHIVIFFATRLDKQNRGHNEKVMKLVGLIFPAMSIVSSVVIYSLALGKELDLAMLLFPMLGLLFIAMGNWLPKIKQNSTLGIKIKWTQIGRAHV
;
A
#
# COMPACT_ATOMS: atom_id res chain seq x y z
N MET A 1 -19.76 12.71 -5.57
CA MET A 1 -18.64 12.78 -6.54
C MET A 1 -17.38 13.50 -6.03
N LYS A 2 -17.26 13.82 -4.72
CA LYS A 2 -16.18 14.68 -4.19
C LYS A 2 -14.75 14.10 -4.25
N ASN A 3 -14.55 12.79 -4.46
CA ASN A 3 -13.23 12.16 -4.34
C ASN A 3 -12.60 11.60 -5.61
N LYS A 4 -13.19 11.79 -6.81
CA LYS A 4 -12.58 11.27 -8.06
C LYS A 4 -11.18 11.83 -8.30
N LYS A 5 -11.00 13.14 -8.11
CA LYS A 5 -9.70 13.81 -8.30
C LYS A 5 -8.62 13.22 -7.37
N TYR A 6 -8.98 12.98 -6.11
CA TYR A 6 -8.07 12.36 -5.15
C TYR A 6 -7.60 10.98 -5.61
N TRP A 7 -8.53 10.09 -6.01
CA TRP A 7 -8.21 8.74 -6.47
C TRP A 7 -7.40 8.72 -7.77
N LEU A 8 -7.66 9.65 -8.68
CA LEU A 8 -6.85 9.82 -9.89
C LEU A 8 -5.42 10.25 -9.56
N ILE A 9 -5.26 11.21 -8.65
CA ILE A 9 -3.93 11.67 -8.22
C ILE A 9 -3.17 10.53 -7.53
N THR A 10 -3.79 9.80 -6.61
CA THR A 10 -3.15 8.68 -5.91
C THR A 10 -2.81 7.54 -6.86
N SER A 11 -3.64 7.25 -7.87
CA SER A 11 -3.33 6.31 -8.94
C SER A 11 -2.09 6.74 -9.75
N ALA A 12 -2.01 8.02 -10.11
CA ALA A 12 -0.83 8.55 -10.82
C ALA A 12 0.43 8.45 -9.93
N ILE A 13 0.33 8.76 -8.65
CA ILE A 13 1.43 8.64 -7.69
C ILE A 13 1.91 7.18 -7.58
N THR A 14 1.00 6.20 -7.64
CA THR A 14 1.36 4.77 -7.60
C THR A 14 2.27 4.37 -8.78
N LEU A 15 2.17 5.04 -9.91
CA LEU A 15 2.99 4.77 -11.10
C LEU A 15 4.28 5.60 -11.18
N LEU A 16 4.50 6.57 -10.29
CA LEU A 16 5.73 7.38 -10.29
C LEU A 16 7.03 6.54 -10.22
N PRO A 17 7.09 5.41 -9.49
CA PRO A 17 8.30 4.58 -9.49
C PRO A 17 8.73 4.08 -10.85
N ILE A 18 7.82 3.93 -11.81
CA ILE A 18 8.16 3.57 -13.20
C ILE A 18 9.09 4.62 -13.81
N ILE A 19 8.80 5.89 -13.59
CA ILE A 19 9.64 6.98 -14.11
C ILE A 19 11.05 6.89 -13.53
N LEU A 20 11.15 6.67 -12.21
CA LEU A 20 12.45 6.49 -11.55
C LEU A 20 13.18 5.24 -12.09
N GLY A 21 12.48 4.12 -12.27
CA GLY A 21 13.05 2.90 -12.84
C GLY A 21 13.55 3.09 -14.28
N LEU A 22 12.83 3.87 -15.09
CA LEU A 22 13.25 4.22 -16.44
C LEU A 22 14.51 5.11 -16.45
N LEU A 23 14.59 6.10 -15.55
CA LEU A 23 15.77 6.95 -15.39
C LEU A 23 17.01 6.17 -14.93
N LEU A 24 16.81 5.09 -14.20
CA LEU A 24 17.88 4.23 -13.69
C LEU A 24 18.10 2.98 -14.57
N TRP A 25 17.37 2.82 -15.68
CA TRP A 25 17.29 1.58 -16.45
C TRP A 25 18.65 0.98 -16.80
N ASP A 26 19.56 1.81 -17.31
CA ASP A 26 20.90 1.37 -17.72
C ASP A 26 21.85 1.04 -16.55
N ARG A 27 21.50 1.51 -15.35
CA ARG A 27 22.27 1.27 -14.13
C ARG A 27 21.76 0.07 -13.34
N LEU A 28 20.50 -0.32 -13.55
CA LEU A 28 19.89 -1.44 -12.86
C LEU A 28 20.35 -2.77 -13.48
N PRO A 29 20.68 -3.79 -12.67
CA PRO A 29 21.03 -5.12 -13.17
C PRO A 29 19.82 -5.80 -13.82
N GLU A 30 20.02 -6.89 -14.55
CA GLU A 30 18.95 -7.66 -15.20
C GLU A 30 18.02 -8.36 -14.21
N GLN A 31 18.50 -8.63 -13.00
CA GLN A 31 17.74 -9.22 -11.91
C GLN A 31 17.77 -8.30 -10.69
N LEU A 32 16.60 -7.97 -10.13
CA LEU A 32 16.48 -7.13 -8.96
C LEU A 32 15.91 -7.94 -7.78
N PRO A 33 16.36 -7.66 -6.54
CA PRO A 33 15.80 -8.29 -5.35
C PRO A 33 14.35 -7.84 -5.15
N THR A 34 13.43 -8.79 -5.13
CA THR A 34 11.97 -8.50 -5.00
C THR A 34 11.31 -9.25 -3.85
N HIS A 35 12.02 -10.20 -3.24
CA HIS A 35 11.59 -10.89 -2.04
C HIS A 35 12.72 -10.90 -1.01
N PHE A 36 12.34 -10.79 0.27
CA PHE A 36 13.29 -10.68 1.38
C PHE A 36 12.86 -11.61 2.51
N GLY A 37 13.81 -12.34 3.05
CA GLY A 37 13.63 -13.19 4.21
C GLY A 37 13.39 -12.41 5.50
N VAL A 38 13.10 -13.12 6.56
CA VAL A 38 12.86 -12.52 7.90
C VAL A 38 14.11 -11.86 8.49
N ASP A 39 15.28 -12.22 7.99
CA ASP A 39 16.59 -11.64 8.32
C ASP A 39 16.89 -10.38 7.51
N GLY A 40 16.00 -10.00 6.58
CA GLY A 40 16.17 -8.86 5.68
C GLY A 40 17.08 -9.15 4.48
N ALA A 41 17.64 -10.36 4.35
CA ALA A 41 18.41 -10.74 3.17
C ALA A 41 17.49 -11.00 1.96
N ALA A 42 17.96 -10.62 0.78
CA ALA A 42 17.25 -10.92 -0.46
C ALA A 42 17.34 -12.43 -0.77
N ASP A 43 16.20 -13.10 -0.79
CA ASP A 43 16.05 -14.52 -1.08
C ASP A 43 15.23 -14.82 -2.35
N GLY A 44 14.73 -13.77 -3.03
CA GLY A 44 14.05 -13.87 -4.30
C GLY A 44 14.32 -12.69 -5.23
N PHE A 45 14.50 -12.99 -6.51
CA PHE A 45 14.84 -12.02 -7.54
C PHE A 45 13.85 -12.09 -8.69
N SER A 46 13.63 -10.97 -9.35
CA SER A 46 12.79 -10.87 -10.55
C SER A 46 13.50 -10.08 -11.64
N GLY A 47 13.14 -10.36 -12.88
CA GLY A 47 13.68 -9.63 -14.02
C GLY A 47 13.36 -8.12 -13.94
N LYS A 48 14.27 -7.31 -14.45
CA LYS A 48 14.20 -5.85 -14.49
C LYS A 48 12.84 -5.32 -14.97
N PRO A 49 12.24 -5.82 -16.07
CA PRO A 49 10.93 -5.34 -16.52
C PRO A 49 9.82 -5.55 -15.48
N PHE A 50 9.82 -6.70 -14.79
CA PHE A 50 8.83 -6.98 -13.76
C PHE A 50 9.02 -6.07 -12.55
N ALA A 51 10.23 -5.86 -12.08
CA ALA A 51 10.52 -5.00 -10.95
C ALA A 51 10.14 -3.53 -11.23
N VAL A 52 10.39 -3.04 -12.47
CA VAL A 52 10.16 -1.64 -12.84
C VAL A 52 8.69 -1.37 -13.19
N PHE A 53 8.04 -2.25 -13.93
CA PHE A 53 6.67 -2.05 -14.40
C PHE A 53 5.67 -2.90 -13.64
N GLY A 54 5.97 -4.19 -13.43
CA GLY A 54 5.04 -5.17 -12.86
C GLY A 54 4.61 -4.81 -11.45
N ILE A 55 5.55 -4.45 -10.58
CA ILE A 55 5.25 -4.10 -9.18
C ILE A 55 4.35 -2.85 -9.07
N PRO A 56 4.69 -1.69 -9.68
CA PRO A 56 3.80 -0.52 -9.61
C PRO A 56 2.43 -0.76 -10.27
N VAL A 57 2.37 -1.52 -11.38
CA VAL A 57 1.11 -1.85 -12.05
C VAL A 57 0.25 -2.77 -11.17
N MET A 58 0.85 -3.75 -10.51
CA MET A 58 0.15 -4.60 -9.55
C MET A 58 -0.38 -3.80 -8.36
N MET A 59 0.40 -2.86 -7.83
CA MET A 59 -0.06 -1.94 -6.76
C MET A 59 -1.21 -1.05 -7.24
N LEU A 60 -1.16 -0.56 -8.48
CA LEU A 60 -2.27 0.18 -9.09
C LEU A 60 -3.52 -0.70 -9.24
N PHE A 61 -3.37 -1.95 -9.64
CA PHE A 61 -4.50 -2.89 -9.74
C PHE A 61 -5.21 -3.02 -8.38
N PHE A 62 -4.47 -3.29 -7.30
CA PHE A 62 -5.05 -3.37 -5.96
C PHE A 62 -5.64 -2.04 -5.49
N HIS A 63 -5.01 -0.92 -5.82
CA HIS A 63 -5.54 0.42 -5.54
C HIS A 63 -6.91 0.62 -6.19
N ILE A 64 -7.07 0.22 -7.46
CA ILE A 64 -8.33 0.28 -8.20
C ILE A 64 -9.37 -0.68 -7.59
N VAL A 65 -8.98 -1.90 -7.24
CA VAL A 65 -9.87 -2.86 -6.56
C VAL A 65 -10.43 -2.27 -5.27
N ILE A 66 -9.59 -1.70 -4.42
CA ILE A 66 -10.03 -1.05 -3.17
C ILE A 66 -10.94 0.16 -3.46
N PHE A 67 -10.64 0.95 -4.49
CA PHE A 67 -11.50 2.05 -4.91
C PHE A 67 -12.92 1.57 -5.26
N PHE A 68 -13.05 0.51 -6.06
CA PHE A 68 -14.35 -0.05 -6.42
C PHE A 68 -15.02 -0.73 -5.22
N ALA A 69 -14.30 -1.52 -4.44
CA ALA A 69 -14.83 -2.17 -3.24
C ALA A 69 -15.43 -1.13 -2.27
N THR A 70 -14.73 -0.04 -2.02
CA THR A 70 -15.23 1.03 -1.14
C THR A 70 -16.41 1.79 -1.72
N ARG A 71 -16.56 1.86 -3.05
CA ARG A 71 -17.70 2.51 -3.71
C ARG A 71 -18.95 1.66 -3.79
N LEU A 72 -18.78 0.36 -4.00
CA LEU A 72 -19.89 -0.59 -4.12
C LEU A 72 -20.51 -0.91 -2.76
N ASP A 73 -19.79 -0.66 -1.68
CA ASP A 73 -20.31 -0.86 -0.34
C ASP A 73 -21.42 0.14 -0.01
N LYS A 74 -22.66 -0.34 -0.01
CA LYS A 74 -23.86 0.48 0.29
C LYS A 74 -23.85 1.04 1.72
N GLN A 75 -23.16 0.38 2.66
CA GLN A 75 -23.02 0.82 4.04
C GLN A 75 -22.00 1.94 4.19
N ASN A 76 -21.16 2.17 3.18
CA ASN A 76 -20.18 3.27 3.12
C ASN A 76 -20.81 4.67 2.94
N ARG A 77 -22.13 4.77 2.78
CA ARG A 77 -22.84 6.05 2.70
C ARG A 77 -22.82 6.73 4.08
N GLY A 78 -21.78 7.48 4.38
CA GLY A 78 -21.61 8.18 5.67
C GLY A 78 -20.28 7.89 6.35
N HIS A 79 -19.37 7.17 5.70
CA HIS A 79 -18.02 6.92 6.23
C HIS A 79 -17.21 8.20 6.28
N ASN A 80 -16.37 8.25 7.32
CA ASN A 80 -15.43 9.35 7.52
C ASN A 80 -14.52 9.47 6.28
N GLU A 81 -14.64 10.56 5.54
CA GLU A 81 -13.85 10.87 4.34
C GLU A 81 -12.34 10.76 4.60
N LYS A 82 -11.90 11.04 5.84
CA LYS A 82 -10.50 10.93 6.25
C LYS A 82 -9.98 9.50 6.19
N VAL A 83 -10.81 8.52 6.61
CA VAL A 83 -10.45 7.08 6.54
C VAL A 83 -10.31 6.63 5.11
N MET A 84 -11.23 7.03 4.23
CA MET A 84 -11.17 6.68 2.81
C MET A 84 -9.93 7.28 2.12
N LYS A 85 -9.55 8.50 2.49
CA LYS A 85 -8.31 9.11 2.01
C LYS A 85 -7.06 8.35 2.49
N LEU A 86 -7.05 7.91 3.75
CA LEU A 86 -5.94 7.12 4.25
C LEU A 86 -5.80 5.78 3.51
N VAL A 87 -6.90 5.04 3.38
CA VAL A 87 -6.92 3.77 2.64
C VAL A 87 -6.43 3.96 1.21
N GLY A 88 -6.81 5.07 0.56
CA GLY A 88 -6.33 5.43 -0.77
C GLY A 88 -4.84 5.75 -0.86
N LEU A 89 -4.15 6.03 0.25
CA LEU A 89 -2.70 6.29 0.27
C LEU A 89 -1.84 5.03 0.46
N ILE A 90 -2.43 3.92 0.89
CA ILE A 90 -1.67 2.70 1.22
C ILE A 90 -0.87 2.21 0.00
N PHE A 91 -1.53 1.97 -1.13
CA PHE A 91 -0.86 1.43 -2.32
C PHE A 91 0.13 2.39 -2.98
N PRO A 92 -0.16 3.70 -3.11
CA PRO A 92 0.84 4.68 -3.54
C PRO A 92 2.09 4.66 -2.65
N ALA A 93 1.91 4.67 -1.33
CA ALA A 93 3.03 4.64 -0.39
C ALA A 93 3.83 3.33 -0.51
N MET A 94 3.15 2.18 -0.57
CA MET A 94 3.79 0.87 -0.75
C MET A 94 4.55 0.81 -2.08
N SER A 95 3.97 1.31 -3.17
CA SER A 95 4.63 1.32 -4.49
C SER A 95 5.92 2.12 -4.46
N ILE A 96 5.91 3.33 -3.88
CA ILE A 96 7.09 4.17 -3.78
C ILE A 96 8.15 3.51 -2.90
N VAL A 97 7.78 3.08 -1.69
CA VAL A 97 8.73 2.51 -0.73
C VAL A 97 9.36 1.23 -1.26
N SER A 98 8.56 0.28 -1.77
CA SER A 98 9.08 -0.97 -2.32
C SER A 98 10.03 -0.72 -3.49
N SER A 99 9.69 0.18 -4.42
CA SER A 99 10.54 0.50 -5.55
C SER A 99 11.84 1.19 -5.15
N VAL A 100 11.79 2.13 -4.20
CA VAL A 100 13.00 2.80 -3.68
C VAL A 100 13.92 1.79 -3.00
N VAL A 101 13.38 0.87 -2.21
CA VAL A 101 14.14 -0.20 -1.55
C VAL A 101 14.79 -1.11 -2.62
N ILE A 102 14.00 -1.63 -3.55
CA ILE A 102 14.45 -2.54 -4.61
C ILE A 102 15.57 -1.89 -5.43
N TYR A 103 15.36 -0.66 -5.90
CA TYR A 103 16.36 0.02 -6.72
C TYR A 103 17.63 0.38 -5.95
N SER A 104 17.49 0.78 -4.68
CA SER A 104 18.65 1.10 -3.83
C SER A 104 19.51 -0.14 -3.59
N LEU A 105 18.91 -1.27 -3.25
CA LEU A 105 19.62 -2.53 -3.06
C LEU A 105 20.24 -3.04 -4.37
N ALA A 106 19.50 -2.94 -5.49
CA ALA A 106 20.00 -3.32 -6.81
C ALA A 106 21.21 -2.48 -7.25
N LEU A 107 21.33 -1.25 -6.77
CA LEU A 107 22.47 -0.36 -7.00
C LEU A 107 23.59 -0.52 -5.95
N GLY A 108 23.53 -1.58 -5.13
CA GLY A 108 24.57 -1.91 -4.16
C GLY A 108 24.57 -1.06 -2.88
N LYS A 109 23.46 -0.37 -2.59
CA LYS A 109 23.34 0.34 -1.30
C LYS A 109 22.96 -0.65 -0.20
N GLU A 110 23.62 -0.55 0.92
CA GLU A 110 23.23 -1.27 2.12
C GLU A 110 22.05 -0.56 2.77
N LEU A 111 20.95 -1.28 2.97
CA LEU A 111 19.77 -0.79 3.66
C LEU A 111 19.42 -1.76 4.79
N ASP A 112 19.31 -1.24 5.99
CA ASP A 112 18.68 -1.98 7.09
C ASP A 112 17.16 -1.97 6.89
N LEU A 113 16.66 -3.05 6.30
CA LEU A 113 15.22 -3.20 6.02
C LEU A 113 14.41 -3.26 7.30
N ALA A 114 14.95 -3.82 8.39
CA ALA A 114 14.27 -3.88 9.67
C ALA A 114 14.07 -2.45 10.22
N MET A 115 15.13 -1.62 10.18
CA MET A 115 15.06 -0.23 10.61
C MET A 115 14.11 0.62 9.76
N LEU A 116 13.87 0.25 8.50
CA LEU A 116 12.93 0.94 7.62
C LEU A 116 11.49 0.44 7.80
N LEU A 117 11.30 -0.88 7.82
CA LEU A 117 9.96 -1.50 7.75
C LEU A 117 9.25 -1.52 9.11
N PHE A 118 9.96 -1.78 10.23
CA PHE A 118 9.32 -1.85 11.54
C PHE A 118 8.71 -0.53 12.01
N PRO A 119 9.37 0.64 11.86
CA PRO A 119 8.71 1.91 12.18
C PRO A 119 7.51 2.21 11.28
N MET A 120 7.59 1.88 9.97
CA MET A 120 6.45 2.05 9.06
C MET A 120 5.26 1.18 9.47
N LEU A 121 5.52 -0.09 9.82
CA LEU A 121 4.49 -1.02 10.31
C LEU A 121 3.90 -0.54 11.64
N GLY A 122 4.75 -0.07 12.56
CA GLY A 122 4.32 0.53 13.82
C GLY A 122 3.42 1.74 13.63
N LEU A 123 3.78 2.67 12.75
CA LEU A 123 2.94 3.82 12.38
C LEU A 123 1.61 3.40 11.74
N LEU A 124 1.62 2.38 10.90
CA LEU A 124 0.40 1.82 10.31
C LEU A 124 -0.52 1.27 11.39
N PHE A 125 0.00 0.48 12.35
CA PHE A 125 -0.80 -0.06 13.46
C PHE A 125 -1.32 1.04 14.40
N ILE A 126 -0.52 2.08 14.70
CA ILE A 126 -0.98 3.25 15.47
C ILE A 126 -2.12 3.95 14.74
N ALA A 127 -1.96 4.19 13.43
CA ALA A 127 -3.01 4.80 12.61
C ALA A 127 -4.29 3.94 12.60
N MET A 128 -4.14 2.62 12.38
CA MET A 128 -5.26 1.69 12.42
C MET A 128 -5.94 1.67 13.79
N GLY A 129 -5.17 1.56 14.87
CA GLY A 129 -5.71 1.55 16.25
C GLY A 129 -6.47 2.82 16.60
N ASN A 130 -6.01 3.98 16.14
CA ASN A 130 -6.68 5.26 16.37
C ASN A 130 -7.97 5.43 15.53
N TRP A 131 -8.07 4.78 14.37
CA TRP A 131 -9.19 5.00 13.44
C TRP A 131 -10.19 3.85 13.36
N LEU A 132 -9.77 2.59 13.55
CA LEU A 132 -10.67 1.43 13.55
C LEU A 132 -11.87 1.60 14.48
N PRO A 133 -11.73 2.09 15.73
CA PRO A 133 -12.88 2.29 16.62
C PRO A 133 -13.89 3.35 16.12
N LYS A 134 -13.43 4.26 15.25
CA LYS A 134 -14.25 5.35 14.69
C LYS A 134 -14.95 4.98 13.39
N ILE A 135 -14.64 3.80 12.83
CA ILE A 135 -15.24 3.32 11.59
C ILE A 135 -16.60 2.71 11.89
N LYS A 136 -17.66 3.23 11.27
CA LYS A 136 -18.99 2.60 11.32
C LYS A 136 -18.93 1.24 10.65
N GLN A 137 -19.70 0.28 11.15
CA GLN A 137 -19.78 -1.07 10.57
C GLN A 137 -20.13 -0.99 9.08
N ASN A 138 -19.35 -1.69 8.25
CA ASN A 138 -19.58 -1.81 6.82
C ASN A 138 -19.13 -3.18 6.30
N SER A 139 -19.42 -3.49 5.05
CA SER A 139 -19.08 -4.78 4.44
C SER A 139 -17.62 -4.89 4.01
N THR A 140 -16.92 -3.77 3.84
CA THR A 140 -15.57 -3.71 3.26
C THR A 140 -14.47 -3.50 4.31
N LEU A 141 -14.76 -2.72 5.34
CA LEU A 141 -13.80 -2.37 6.40
C LEU A 141 -14.34 -2.79 7.77
N GLY A 142 -13.59 -3.60 8.47
CA GLY A 142 -13.90 -4.03 9.84
C GLY A 142 -13.98 -5.55 10.01
N ILE A 143 -13.56 -6.00 11.17
CA ILE A 143 -13.60 -7.42 11.55
C ILE A 143 -15.00 -7.77 12.01
N LYS A 144 -15.69 -8.64 11.25
CA LYS A 144 -17.03 -9.14 11.57
C LYS A 144 -16.94 -10.46 12.33
N ILE A 145 -16.65 -10.40 13.61
CA ILE A 145 -16.81 -11.55 14.50
C ILE A 145 -17.99 -11.31 15.42
N LYS A 146 -18.64 -12.39 15.87
CA LYS A 146 -19.82 -12.30 16.75
C LYS A 146 -19.59 -11.40 17.96
N TRP A 147 -18.39 -11.43 18.53
CA TRP A 147 -17.98 -10.62 19.69
C TRP A 147 -17.92 -9.12 19.40
N THR A 148 -17.54 -8.69 18.20
CA THR A 148 -17.51 -7.27 17.83
C THR A 148 -18.90 -6.70 17.52
N GLN A 149 -19.89 -7.57 17.31
CA GLN A 149 -21.29 -7.19 17.05
C GLN A 149 -22.09 -7.01 18.34
N ILE A 150 -21.79 -7.79 19.38
CA ILE A 150 -22.54 -7.79 20.66
C ILE A 150 -22.29 -6.51 21.47
N GLY A 151 -21.06 -5.98 21.48
CA GLY A 151 -20.69 -4.81 22.27
C GLY A 151 -21.25 -3.46 21.79
N ARG A 152 -21.91 -3.39 20.62
CA ARG A 152 -22.46 -2.16 20.03
C ARG A 152 -23.99 -2.07 20.03
N ALA A 153 -24.66 -3.08 20.55
CA ALA A 153 -26.12 -3.11 20.63
C ALA A 153 -26.68 -2.34 21.87
N HIS A 154 -25.81 -1.81 22.72
CA HIS A 154 -26.19 -1.16 23.99
C HIS A 154 -25.63 0.26 24.15
N VAL A 155 -25.37 0.99 23.04
CA VAL A 155 -25.06 2.42 23.09
C VAL A 155 -25.96 3.19 22.17
#